data_e49b2dbe5ce1cfdce72b167818163956
#
_entry.id   e49b2dbe5ce1cfdce72b167818163956
#
_cell.length_a   1.000
_cell.length_b   1.000
_cell.length_c   1.000
_cell.angle_alpha   90.00
_cell.angle_beta   90.00
_cell.angle_gamma   90.00
#
_symmetry.space_group_name_H-M   'P 1'
#
loop_
_entity.id
_entity.type
_entity.pdbx_description
1 polymer ?
#
loop_
_entity_poly.entity_id
_entity_poly.type
_entity_poly.pdbx_seq_one_letter_code
_entity_poly.pdbx_strand_id
1 'polypeptide(L)'
;TEGPSYKKVVNLRGTTSVWVGETEARPETDTPKLAAVEIKVGELYANPKLTQAMIDDAMFDAENFISTEIGDEFSDQLAESLFTGNGTNKPTGILAKTITAEADGVRTFGTLQSVESAGTGVITFDDLKNLKASLRAKYRTGAAWIMNDNTALALSKIKDGNEDYIWRDAVSEGEPDTLFGYPVEIDENAPDIAVGAYPVLFGNFMRGYYIVRRIGRRLLRDPFTSKPYVNFYTTERVGGDVVNSECIKLLKVKA
;
A
#
# COMPACT_ATOMS: atom_id res chain seq x y z
N THR A 1 -7.73 -17.63 -2.69
CA THR A 1 -6.91 -18.75 -3.15
C THR A 1 -7.16 -20.00 -2.30
N GLU A 2 -6.92 -21.18 -2.84
CA GLU A 2 -7.08 -22.44 -2.10
C GLU A 2 -5.78 -22.90 -1.42
N GLY A 3 -4.63 -22.42 -1.89
CA GLY A 3 -3.29 -22.78 -1.38
C GLY A 3 -2.78 -21.88 -0.25
N PRO A 4 -1.66 -22.23 0.42
CA PRO A 4 -1.01 -21.42 1.45
C PRO A 4 -0.28 -20.21 0.87
N SER A 5 -0.10 -20.15 -0.43
CA SER A 5 0.50 -19.02 -1.15
C SER A 5 -0.17 -18.81 -2.50
N TYR A 6 -0.04 -17.61 -3.02
CA TYR A 6 -0.48 -17.24 -4.37
C TYR A 6 0.73 -16.83 -5.20
N LYS A 7 0.87 -17.45 -6.40
CA LYS A 7 1.96 -17.13 -7.33
C LYS A 7 1.43 -16.30 -8.48
N LYS A 8 1.94 -15.08 -8.62
CA LYS A 8 1.67 -14.19 -9.74
C LYS A 8 2.86 -14.16 -10.68
N VAL A 9 2.63 -14.52 -11.95
CA VAL A 9 3.64 -14.36 -12.98
C VAL A 9 3.63 -12.92 -13.47
N VAL A 10 4.79 -12.29 -13.48
CA VAL A 10 5.01 -10.91 -13.91
C VAL A 10 6.00 -10.90 -15.06
N ASN A 11 5.68 -10.13 -16.09
CA ASN A 11 6.59 -9.92 -17.22
C ASN A 11 7.62 -8.86 -16.84
N LEU A 12 8.89 -9.23 -16.80
CA LEU A 12 10.04 -8.36 -16.53
C LEU A 12 10.45 -7.52 -17.74
N ARG A 13 9.74 -7.66 -18.85
CA ARG A 13 10.12 -7.12 -20.16
C ARG A 13 11.36 -7.81 -20.72
N GLY A 14 12.01 -7.20 -21.68
CA GLY A 14 13.19 -7.73 -22.36
C GLY A 14 12.93 -8.02 -23.83
N THR A 15 11.66 -7.96 -24.31
CA THR A 15 11.40 -8.01 -25.75
C THR A 15 11.83 -6.71 -26.37
N THR A 16 12.75 -6.78 -27.32
CA THR A 16 13.17 -5.66 -28.16
C THR A 16 12.55 -5.78 -29.56
N SER A 17 12.24 -4.66 -30.16
CA SER A 17 11.79 -4.58 -31.55
C SER A 17 12.67 -3.58 -32.29
N VAL A 18 13.00 -3.89 -33.54
CA VAL A 18 13.88 -3.09 -34.40
C VAL A 18 13.16 -2.80 -35.70
N TRP A 19 13.22 -1.57 -36.16
CA TRP A 19 12.81 -1.21 -37.51
C TRP A 19 13.89 -1.65 -38.50
N VAL A 20 13.46 -2.31 -39.57
CA VAL A 20 14.39 -2.87 -40.56
C VAL A 20 13.89 -2.56 -41.97
N GLY A 21 14.79 -2.25 -42.88
CA GLY A 21 14.50 -2.07 -44.29
C GLY A 21 14.15 -3.40 -44.96
N GLU A 22 13.63 -3.32 -46.20
CA GLU A 22 13.14 -4.48 -46.95
C GLU A 22 14.20 -5.56 -47.18
N THR A 23 15.44 -5.16 -47.39
CA THR A 23 16.58 -6.04 -47.76
C THR A 23 17.59 -6.24 -46.62
N GLU A 24 17.34 -5.67 -45.42
CA GLU A 24 18.27 -5.77 -44.31
C GLU A 24 18.14 -7.08 -43.54
N ALA A 25 19.23 -7.54 -42.96
CA ALA A 25 19.25 -8.72 -42.10
C ALA A 25 18.39 -8.51 -40.86
N ARG A 26 17.66 -9.56 -40.45
CA ARG A 26 16.76 -9.57 -39.27
C ARG A 26 17.36 -10.43 -38.20
N PRO A 27 18.25 -9.87 -37.35
CA PRO A 27 18.82 -10.61 -36.24
C PRO A 27 17.77 -10.98 -35.20
N GLU A 28 18.02 -11.99 -34.41
CA GLU A 28 17.17 -12.36 -33.29
C GLU A 28 17.05 -11.19 -32.29
N THR A 29 15.87 -10.99 -31.77
CA THR A 29 15.57 -9.99 -30.73
C THR A 29 15.41 -10.68 -29.37
N ASP A 30 15.57 -9.89 -28.29
CA ASP A 30 15.47 -10.43 -26.94
C ASP A 30 14.08 -11.03 -26.65
N THR A 31 14.09 -12.15 -25.93
CA THR A 31 12.88 -12.85 -25.49
C THR A 31 12.38 -12.25 -24.17
N PRO A 32 11.05 -12.16 -23.95
CA PRO A 32 10.50 -11.64 -22.71
C PRO A 32 10.91 -12.52 -21.51
N LYS A 33 11.37 -11.89 -20.45
CA LYS A 33 11.72 -12.55 -19.20
C LYS A 33 10.50 -12.56 -18.26
N LEU A 34 10.24 -13.70 -17.66
CA LEU A 34 9.15 -13.86 -16.68
C LEU A 34 9.74 -14.09 -15.28
N ALA A 35 9.12 -13.49 -14.28
CA ALA A 35 9.37 -13.79 -12.88
C ALA A 35 8.06 -14.17 -12.19
N ALA A 36 8.15 -14.95 -11.13
CA ALA A 36 7.02 -15.28 -10.29
C ALA A 36 7.20 -14.57 -8.93
N VAL A 37 6.21 -13.79 -8.53
CA VAL A 37 6.11 -13.25 -7.17
C VAL A 37 5.20 -14.19 -6.38
N GLU A 38 5.73 -14.74 -5.29
CA GLU A 38 4.98 -15.60 -4.39
C GLU A 38 4.51 -14.82 -3.17
N ILE A 39 3.19 -14.66 -3.05
CA ILE A 39 2.53 -13.99 -1.93
C ILE A 39 2.14 -15.06 -0.92
N LYS A 40 2.79 -15.07 0.24
CA LYS A 40 2.46 -15.96 1.35
C LYS A 40 1.28 -15.41 2.12
N VAL A 41 0.40 -16.30 2.60
CA VAL A 41 -0.77 -15.95 3.39
C VAL A 41 -0.47 -16.19 4.86
N GLY A 42 -0.57 -15.14 5.67
CA GLY A 42 -0.52 -15.20 7.13
C GLY A 42 -1.91 -15.38 7.74
N GLU A 43 -1.98 -15.70 9.01
CA GLU A 43 -3.21 -15.84 9.77
C GLU A 43 -3.28 -14.75 10.84
N LEU A 44 -4.33 -13.93 10.78
CA LEU A 44 -4.69 -12.95 11.78
C LEU A 44 -5.82 -13.52 12.63
N TYR A 45 -5.75 -13.41 13.95
CA TYR A 45 -6.78 -13.89 14.85
C TYR A 45 -7.08 -12.89 15.97
N ALA A 46 -8.32 -12.92 16.45
CA ALA A 46 -8.76 -12.26 17.67
C ALA A 46 -9.61 -13.26 18.48
N ASN A 47 -9.53 -13.19 19.81
CA ASN A 47 -10.28 -14.07 20.70
C ASN A 47 -10.79 -13.28 21.93
N PRO A 48 -11.64 -12.27 21.75
CA PRO A 48 -12.28 -11.58 22.85
C PRO A 48 -13.25 -12.51 23.57
N LYS A 49 -13.49 -12.25 24.87
CA LYS A 49 -14.38 -13.03 25.71
C LYS A 49 -15.32 -12.11 26.50
N LEU A 50 -16.59 -12.50 26.59
CA LEU A 50 -17.59 -11.89 27.43
C LEU A 50 -18.16 -12.91 28.42
N THR A 51 -18.68 -12.45 29.56
CA THR A 51 -19.46 -13.33 30.43
C THR A 51 -20.85 -13.57 29.84
N GLN A 52 -21.43 -14.75 30.10
CA GLN A 52 -22.78 -15.04 29.63
C GLN A 52 -23.80 -14.03 30.22
N ALA A 53 -23.65 -13.64 31.49
CA ALA A 53 -24.49 -12.64 32.11
C ALA A 53 -24.42 -11.28 31.38
N MET A 54 -23.24 -10.86 30.95
CA MET A 54 -23.07 -9.61 30.22
C MET A 54 -23.76 -9.65 28.85
N ILE A 55 -23.78 -10.83 28.21
CA ILE A 55 -24.50 -11.03 26.94
C ILE A 55 -26.01 -10.99 27.15
N ASP A 56 -26.49 -11.66 28.20
CA ASP A 56 -27.92 -11.78 28.51
C ASP A 56 -28.51 -10.45 29.00
N ASP A 57 -27.75 -9.65 29.76
CA ASP A 57 -28.17 -8.37 30.36
C ASP A 57 -27.91 -7.17 29.44
N ALA A 58 -27.25 -7.34 28.28
CA ALA A 58 -26.93 -6.25 27.39
C ALA A 58 -28.21 -5.64 26.76
N MET A 59 -28.31 -4.32 26.80
CA MET A 59 -29.41 -3.57 26.13
C MET A 59 -29.22 -3.49 24.62
N PHE A 60 -28.17 -4.08 24.08
CA PHE A 60 -27.80 -4.09 22.66
C PHE A 60 -27.29 -5.48 22.25
N ASP A 61 -27.23 -5.75 20.97
CA ASP A 61 -26.66 -7.00 20.44
C ASP A 61 -25.14 -7.04 20.64
N ALA A 62 -24.71 -7.63 21.75
CA ALA A 62 -23.32 -7.75 22.14
C ALA A 62 -22.49 -8.61 21.17
N GLU A 63 -23.12 -9.60 20.53
CA GLU A 63 -22.44 -10.47 19.54
C GLU A 63 -22.11 -9.69 18.27
N ASN A 64 -23.07 -8.91 17.78
CA ASN A 64 -22.88 -8.07 16.59
C ASN A 64 -21.87 -6.94 16.87
N PHE A 65 -21.94 -6.33 18.04
CA PHE A 65 -20.97 -5.31 18.48
C PHE A 65 -19.53 -5.86 18.44
N ILE A 66 -19.27 -7.01 19.08
CA ILE A 66 -17.94 -7.63 19.05
C ILE A 66 -17.50 -7.99 17.64
N SER A 67 -18.41 -8.50 16.80
CA SER A 67 -18.09 -8.84 15.41
C SER A 67 -17.65 -7.62 14.61
N THR A 68 -18.27 -6.47 14.86
CA THR A 68 -17.91 -5.19 14.23
C THR A 68 -16.55 -4.71 14.72
N GLU A 69 -16.34 -4.65 16.03
CA GLU A 69 -15.06 -4.24 16.63
C GLU A 69 -13.88 -5.10 16.16
N ILE A 70 -14.05 -6.43 16.09
CA ILE A 70 -13.03 -7.31 15.51
C ILE A 70 -12.80 -6.97 14.05
N GLY A 71 -13.86 -6.57 13.34
CA GLY A 71 -13.79 -6.17 11.96
C GLY A 71 -12.92 -4.95 11.72
N ASP A 72 -13.11 -3.96 12.54
CA ASP A 72 -12.38 -2.71 12.50
C ASP A 72 -10.91 -2.93 12.89
N GLU A 73 -10.66 -3.63 14.00
CA GLU A 73 -9.30 -3.99 14.43
C GLU A 73 -8.53 -4.78 13.35
N PHE A 74 -9.20 -5.74 12.68
CA PHE A 74 -8.56 -6.49 11.60
C PHE A 74 -8.23 -5.60 10.38
N SER A 75 -9.04 -4.59 10.13
CA SER A 75 -8.79 -3.62 9.06
C SER A 75 -7.60 -2.74 9.39
N ASP A 76 -7.48 -2.29 10.63
CA ASP A 76 -6.37 -1.47 11.12
C ASP A 76 -5.05 -2.25 11.10
N GLN A 77 -5.06 -3.48 11.62
CA GLN A 77 -3.88 -4.37 11.59
C GLN A 77 -3.45 -4.71 10.17
N LEU A 78 -4.41 -4.88 9.26
CA LEU A 78 -4.10 -5.09 7.85
C LEU A 78 -3.48 -3.82 7.25
N ALA A 79 -4.09 -2.66 7.45
CA ALA A 79 -3.58 -1.39 6.96
C ALA A 79 -2.14 -1.14 7.42
N GLU A 80 -1.85 -1.29 8.71
CA GLU A 80 -0.48 -1.19 9.24
C GLU A 80 0.47 -2.17 8.54
N SER A 81 0.05 -3.43 8.36
CA SER A 81 0.88 -4.46 7.74
C SER A 81 1.18 -4.19 6.27
N LEU A 82 0.33 -3.44 5.54
CA LEU A 82 0.56 -3.06 4.15
C LEU A 82 1.70 -2.03 4.01
N PHE A 83 1.99 -1.25 5.05
CA PHE A 83 3.12 -0.32 5.07
C PHE A 83 4.38 -0.98 5.63
N THR A 84 4.31 -1.58 6.81
CA THR A 84 5.48 -1.96 7.62
C THR A 84 5.66 -3.47 7.79
N GLY A 85 4.74 -4.29 7.28
CA GLY A 85 4.77 -5.73 7.44
C GLY A 85 6.04 -6.38 6.89
N ASN A 86 6.59 -7.33 7.64
CA ASN A 86 7.87 -8.00 7.30
C ASN A 86 7.73 -9.23 6.39
N GLY A 87 6.51 -9.60 5.96
CA GLY A 87 6.28 -10.78 5.11
C GLY A 87 6.40 -12.14 5.81
N THR A 88 6.58 -12.16 7.15
CA THR A 88 6.60 -13.41 7.94
C THR A 88 5.32 -13.52 8.73
N ASN A 89 4.46 -14.47 8.35
CA ASN A 89 3.11 -14.67 8.90
C ASN A 89 2.17 -13.46 8.79
N LYS A 90 2.56 -12.43 8.04
CA LYS A 90 1.78 -11.24 7.73
C LYS A 90 2.17 -10.70 6.35
N PRO A 91 1.38 -9.81 5.73
CA PRO A 91 1.71 -9.19 4.44
C PRO A 91 3.11 -8.57 4.43
N THR A 92 3.71 -8.51 3.25
CA THR A 92 4.95 -7.75 3.05
C THR A 92 4.60 -6.30 2.78
N GLY A 93 4.96 -5.41 3.68
CA GLY A 93 4.69 -3.98 3.56
C GLY A 93 5.50 -3.32 2.43
N ILE A 94 4.96 -2.22 1.92
CA ILE A 94 5.61 -1.43 0.86
C ILE A 94 6.96 -0.91 1.34
N LEU A 95 7.04 -0.42 2.57
CA LEU A 95 8.28 0.14 3.16
C LEU A 95 9.28 -0.94 3.61
N ALA A 96 8.85 -2.19 3.72
CA ALA A 96 9.73 -3.32 4.04
C ALA A 96 10.50 -3.85 2.81
N LYS A 97 10.13 -3.41 1.60
CA LYS A 97 10.86 -3.76 0.38
C LYS A 97 12.19 -3.02 0.31
N THR A 98 13.13 -3.61 -0.42
CA THR A 98 14.38 -2.91 -0.74
C THR A 98 14.08 -1.68 -1.57
N ILE A 99 14.54 -0.52 -1.12
CA ILE A 99 14.33 0.77 -1.75
C ILE A 99 15.67 1.28 -2.30
N THR A 100 15.68 1.78 -3.53
CA THR A 100 16.86 2.32 -4.21
C THR A 100 16.52 3.62 -4.92
N ALA A 101 17.52 4.47 -5.13
CA ALA A 101 17.37 5.69 -5.93
C ALA A 101 17.42 5.42 -7.45
N GLU A 102 17.77 4.19 -7.87
CA GLU A 102 17.92 3.85 -9.28
C GLU A 102 16.59 3.92 -10.05
N ALA A 103 16.67 4.39 -11.28
CA ALA A 103 15.51 4.52 -12.16
C ALA A 103 14.99 3.17 -12.68
N ASP A 104 13.77 3.19 -13.21
CA ASP A 104 13.15 2.04 -13.88
C ASP A 104 14.01 1.54 -15.05
N GLY A 105 14.23 0.25 -15.11
CA GLY A 105 15.00 -0.42 -16.17
C GLY A 105 16.46 -0.67 -15.81
N VAL A 106 17.01 -0.01 -14.79
CA VAL A 106 18.36 -0.26 -14.26
C VAL A 106 18.29 -1.08 -12.98
N ARG A 107 17.34 -0.77 -12.10
CA ARG A 107 17.19 -1.41 -10.79
C ARG A 107 16.78 -2.88 -10.89
N THR A 108 17.17 -3.65 -9.89
CA THR A 108 16.76 -5.05 -9.74
C THR A 108 15.25 -5.18 -9.59
N PHE A 109 14.64 -6.19 -10.21
CA PHE A 109 13.22 -6.50 -10.05
C PHE A 109 12.83 -6.69 -8.58
N GLY A 110 11.68 -6.15 -8.20
CA GLY A 110 11.16 -6.24 -6.82
C GLY A 110 11.64 -5.13 -5.88
N THR A 111 12.63 -4.32 -6.28
CA THR A 111 13.03 -3.12 -5.54
C THR A 111 12.13 -1.94 -5.89
N LEU A 112 11.89 -1.04 -4.94
CA LEU A 112 11.12 0.19 -5.15
C LEU A 112 12.05 1.36 -5.40
N GLN A 113 11.59 2.32 -6.20
CA GLN A 113 12.34 3.54 -6.43
C GLN A 113 11.96 4.61 -5.43
N SER A 114 12.96 5.26 -4.83
CA SER A 114 12.80 6.50 -4.09
C SER A 114 13.37 7.68 -4.84
N VAL A 115 12.70 8.83 -4.69
CA VAL A 115 13.20 10.15 -5.10
C VAL A 115 13.53 10.89 -3.81
N GLU A 116 14.73 11.44 -3.70
CA GLU A 116 15.14 12.18 -2.51
C GLU A 116 14.69 13.65 -2.60
N SER A 117 14.23 14.23 -1.47
CA SER A 117 13.89 15.65 -1.42
C SER A 117 15.13 16.54 -1.58
N ALA A 118 14.95 17.74 -2.11
CA ALA A 118 16.04 18.69 -2.28
C ALA A 118 16.54 19.26 -0.94
N GLY A 119 15.61 19.52 -0.01
CA GLY A 119 15.90 20.07 1.32
C GLY A 119 16.05 19.01 2.39
N THR A 120 16.90 19.27 3.38
CA THR A 120 17.06 18.42 4.58
C THR A 120 15.84 18.57 5.49
N GLY A 121 15.17 17.47 5.78
CA GLY A 121 14.00 17.45 6.68
C GLY A 121 12.75 18.15 6.14
N VAL A 122 12.75 18.61 4.88
CA VAL A 122 11.66 19.39 4.29
C VAL A 122 11.26 18.80 2.93
N ILE A 123 9.99 18.90 2.61
CA ILE A 123 9.44 18.54 1.30
C ILE A 123 8.97 19.80 0.60
N THR A 124 9.33 19.95 -0.67
CA THR A 124 8.90 21.05 -1.52
C THR A 124 7.91 20.57 -2.59
N PHE A 125 7.17 21.50 -3.20
CA PHE A 125 6.30 21.18 -4.34
C PHE A 125 7.06 20.65 -5.56
N ASP A 126 8.31 21.07 -5.73
CA ASP A 126 9.15 20.57 -6.82
C ASP A 126 9.57 19.12 -6.57
N ASP A 127 9.76 18.69 -5.33
CA ASP A 127 10.03 17.29 -4.97
C ASP A 127 8.84 16.41 -5.36
N LEU A 128 7.61 16.88 -5.12
CA LEU A 128 6.39 16.18 -5.51
C LEU A 128 6.23 16.09 -7.03
N LYS A 129 6.58 17.17 -7.78
CA LYS A 129 6.63 17.14 -9.24
C LYS A 129 7.66 16.13 -9.76
N ASN A 130 8.85 16.09 -9.13
CA ASN A 130 9.90 15.12 -9.47
C ASN A 130 9.45 13.69 -9.20
N LEU A 131 8.78 13.45 -8.07
CA LEU A 131 8.20 12.15 -7.75
C LEU A 131 7.16 11.74 -8.80
N LYS A 132 6.22 12.63 -9.15
CA LYS A 132 5.24 12.40 -10.23
C LYS A 132 5.93 12.11 -11.57
N ALA A 133 6.98 12.85 -11.91
CA ALA A 133 7.71 12.68 -13.17
C ALA A 133 8.44 11.33 -13.23
N SER A 134 8.92 10.81 -12.11
CA SER A 134 9.59 9.51 -12.02
C SER A 134 8.68 8.33 -12.36
N LEU A 135 7.35 8.48 -12.20
CA LEU A 135 6.38 7.46 -12.60
C LEU A 135 6.13 7.53 -14.12
N ARG A 136 6.33 6.42 -14.80
CA ARG A 136 6.09 6.32 -16.24
C ARG A 136 4.64 6.61 -16.59
N ALA A 137 4.39 7.32 -17.70
CA ALA A 137 3.07 7.77 -18.12
C ALA A 137 2.02 6.65 -18.19
N LYS A 138 2.40 5.43 -18.59
CA LYS A 138 1.51 4.26 -18.69
C LYS A 138 0.92 3.81 -17.34
N TYR A 139 1.54 4.20 -16.21
CA TYR A 139 1.09 3.86 -14.85
C TYR A 139 0.40 5.04 -14.15
N ARG A 140 0.37 6.22 -14.77
CA ARG A 140 -0.28 7.41 -14.20
C ARG A 140 -1.81 7.33 -14.21
N THR A 141 -2.39 6.57 -15.15
CA THR A 141 -3.84 6.35 -15.16
C THR A 141 -4.25 5.53 -13.95
N GLY A 142 -5.10 6.10 -13.08
CA GLY A 142 -5.50 5.50 -11.80
C GLY A 142 -4.39 5.52 -10.74
N ALA A 143 -3.44 6.45 -10.85
CA ALA A 143 -2.48 6.71 -9.79
C ALA A 143 -3.11 7.58 -8.70
N ALA A 144 -2.65 7.41 -7.47
CA ALA A 144 -3.03 8.19 -6.30
C ALA A 144 -1.79 8.55 -5.47
N TRP A 145 -1.94 9.58 -4.66
CA TRP A 145 -1.01 9.93 -3.60
C TRP A 145 -1.46 9.22 -2.33
N ILE A 146 -0.51 8.72 -1.54
CA ILE A 146 -0.77 8.23 -0.18
C ILE A 146 0.19 8.93 0.77
N MET A 147 -0.36 9.49 1.82
CA MET A 147 0.38 10.16 2.90
C MET A 147 -0.47 10.20 4.17
N ASN A 148 0.12 10.51 5.31
CA ASN A 148 -0.66 10.74 6.52
C ASN A 148 -1.21 12.17 6.59
N ASP A 149 -2.15 12.41 7.49
CA ASP A 149 -2.83 13.70 7.66
C ASP A 149 -1.85 14.83 8.04
N ASN A 150 -0.88 14.56 8.93
CA ASN A 150 0.15 15.51 9.30
C ASN A 150 0.99 15.97 8.09
N THR A 151 1.33 15.04 7.21
CA THR A 151 2.07 15.32 5.97
C THR A 151 1.22 16.13 5.00
N ALA A 152 -0.05 15.77 4.82
CA ALA A 152 -1.00 16.50 3.98
C ALA A 152 -1.16 17.94 4.49
N LEU A 153 -1.36 18.12 5.80
CA LEU A 153 -1.43 19.44 6.43
C LEU A 153 -0.14 20.27 6.26
N ALA A 154 1.03 19.63 6.35
CA ALA A 154 2.30 20.30 6.12
C ALA A 154 2.45 20.77 4.68
N LEU A 155 2.01 19.95 3.72
CA LEU A 155 2.05 20.26 2.29
C LEU A 155 1.02 21.35 1.91
N SER A 156 -0.17 21.33 2.50
CA SER A 156 -1.21 22.35 2.23
C SER A 156 -0.80 23.75 2.70
N LYS A 157 0.08 23.85 3.70
CA LYS A 157 0.61 25.11 4.19
C LYS A 157 1.71 25.74 3.32
N ILE A 158 2.17 25.06 2.28
CA ILE A 158 3.19 25.57 1.38
C ILE A 158 2.59 26.69 0.51
N LYS A 159 3.21 27.86 0.55
CA LYS A 159 2.81 29.06 -0.18
C LYS A 159 3.73 29.33 -1.36
N ASP A 160 3.20 30.00 -2.36
CA ASP A 160 3.98 30.53 -3.48
C ASP A 160 4.68 31.87 -3.13
N GLY A 161 5.37 32.47 -4.10
CA GLY A 161 6.03 33.75 -3.93
C GLY A 161 5.10 34.94 -3.67
N ASN A 162 3.79 34.80 -3.81
CA ASN A 162 2.76 35.78 -3.55
C ASN A 162 2.01 35.55 -2.24
N GLU A 163 2.47 34.60 -1.43
CA GLU A 163 1.84 34.11 -0.19
C GLU A 163 0.50 33.34 -0.38
N ASP A 164 0.17 32.96 -1.61
CA ASP A 164 -1.00 32.11 -1.89
C ASP A 164 -0.67 30.63 -1.65
N TYR A 165 -1.64 29.89 -1.07
CA TYR A 165 -1.50 28.46 -0.90
C TYR A 165 -1.52 27.75 -2.26
N ILE A 166 -0.49 26.93 -2.51
CA ILE A 166 -0.31 26.23 -3.79
C ILE A 166 -1.30 25.06 -3.90
N TRP A 167 -1.53 24.35 -2.80
CA TRP A 167 -2.54 23.30 -2.73
C TRP A 167 -3.78 23.86 -2.03
N ARG A 168 -4.92 23.67 -2.66
CA ARG A 168 -6.23 24.01 -2.09
C ARG A 168 -7.00 22.75 -1.89
N ASP A 169 -7.55 22.57 -0.69
CA ASP A 169 -8.42 21.47 -0.35
C ASP A 169 -9.70 21.54 -1.20
N ALA A 170 -10.34 20.38 -1.44
CA ALA A 170 -11.61 20.32 -2.13
C ALA A 170 -12.67 21.09 -1.32
N VAL A 171 -13.36 22.02 -1.98
CA VAL A 171 -14.38 22.85 -1.33
C VAL A 171 -15.75 22.17 -1.34
N SER A 172 -15.91 21.16 -2.20
CA SER A 172 -17.16 20.42 -2.36
C SER A 172 -17.17 19.19 -1.47
N GLU A 173 -18.24 19.02 -0.68
CA GLU A 173 -18.43 17.84 0.15
C GLU A 173 -18.47 16.56 -0.71
N GLY A 174 -17.62 15.57 -0.37
CA GLY A 174 -17.53 14.29 -1.08
C GLY A 174 -16.57 14.25 -2.27
N GLU A 175 -15.90 15.34 -2.63
CA GLU A 175 -14.80 15.30 -3.61
C GLU A 175 -13.48 15.03 -2.88
N PRO A 176 -12.69 14.02 -3.32
CA PRO A 176 -11.38 13.78 -2.74
C PRO A 176 -10.43 14.92 -3.07
N ASP A 177 -9.56 15.26 -2.13
CA ASP A 177 -8.50 16.21 -2.38
C ASP A 177 -7.62 15.73 -3.54
N THR A 178 -7.24 16.67 -4.41
CA THR A 178 -6.42 16.35 -5.56
C THR A 178 -5.12 17.15 -5.56
N LEU A 179 -4.00 16.44 -5.76
CA LEU A 179 -2.70 17.04 -5.92
C LEU A 179 -2.18 16.75 -7.34
N PHE A 180 -1.92 17.80 -8.11
CA PHE A 180 -1.53 17.70 -9.53
C PHE A 180 -2.50 16.87 -10.40
N GLY A 181 -3.81 16.86 -10.07
CA GLY A 181 -4.84 16.13 -10.79
C GLY A 181 -4.92 14.64 -10.46
N TYR A 182 -4.35 14.20 -9.35
CA TYR A 182 -4.47 12.85 -8.82
C TYR A 182 -5.05 12.90 -7.42
N PRO A 183 -5.92 11.94 -7.05
CA PRO A 183 -6.52 11.89 -5.72
C PRO A 183 -5.45 11.69 -4.65
N VAL A 184 -5.72 12.26 -3.49
CA VAL A 184 -4.92 12.09 -2.27
C VAL A 184 -5.70 11.20 -1.33
N GLU A 185 -5.11 10.08 -0.96
CA GLU A 185 -5.63 9.14 0.02
C GLU A 185 -4.86 9.33 1.33
N ILE A 186 -5.58 9.63 2.38
CA ILE A 186 -4.99 9.79 3.71
C ILE A 186 -4.95 8.42 4.40
N ASP A 187 -3.77 8.02 4.86
CA ASP A 187 -3.58 6.81 5.65
C ASP A 187 -2.60 7.10 6.79
N GLU A 188 -3.06 6.96 8.01
CA GLU A 188 -2.29 7.29 9.21
C GLU A 188 -1.11 6.34 9.46
N ASN A 189 -1.09 5.17 8.80
CA ASN A 189 0.03 4.25 8.85
C ASN A 189 1.23 4.70 7.99
N ALA A 190 1.05 5.72 7.14
CA ALA A 190 2.16 6.34 6.43
C ALA A 190 3.04 7.13 7.43
N PRO A 191 4.38 7.05 7.32
CA PRO A 191 5.26 7.74 8.26
C PRO A 191 5.15 9.26 8.15
N ASP A 192 5.39 9.95 9.26
CA ASP A 192 5.54 11.41 9.31
C ASP A 192 6.77 11.90 8.54
N ILE A 193 6.80 13.21 8.26
CA ILE A 193 7.97 13.88 7.67
C ILE A 193 9.10 13.84 8.69
N ALA A 194 10.05 12.96 8.48
CA ALA A 194 11.27 12.82 9.27
C ALA A 194 12.45 12.51 8.35
N VAL A 195 13.64 12.88 8.78
CA VAL A 195 14.88 12.62 8.04
C VAL A 195 15.03 11.14 7.76
N GLY A 196 15.19 10.77 6.51
CA GLY A 196 15.31 9.38 6.05
C GLY A 196 14.00 8.61 5.92
N ALA A 197 12.87 9.19 6.34
CA ALA A 197 11.55 8.58 6.19
C ALA A 197 11.00 8.70 4.75
N TYR A 198 9.93 7.95 4.48
CA TYR A 198 9.22 7.92 3.20
C TYR A 198 7.74 8.36 3.41
N PRO A 199 7.48 9.65 3.70
CA PRO A 199 6.15 10.11 4.09
C PRO A 199 5.14 10.19 2.94
N VAL A 200 5.62 10.22 1.69
CA VAL A 200 4.75 10.34 0.52
C VAL A 200 5.02 9.21 -0.46
N LEU A 201 3.95 8.51 -0.82
CA LEU A 201 3.94 7.49 -1.84
C LEU A 201 3.11 7.98 -3.03
N PHE A 202 3.56 7.70 -4.24
CA PHE A 202 2.81 8.01 -5.46
C PHE A 202 2.83 6.84 -6.42
N GLY A 203 1.68 6.44 -6.92
CA GLY A 203 1.64 5.34 -7.88
C GLY A 203 0.27 4.76 -8.14
N ASN A 204 0.23 3.78 -9.03
CA ASN A 204 -0.95 2.97 -9.28
C ASN A 204 -0.90 1.73 -8.39
N PHE A 205 -1.50 1.82 -7.21
CA PHE A 205 -1.49 0.76 -6.20
C PHE A 205 -2.28 -0.48 -6.65
N MET A 206 -3.33 -0.33 -7.44
CA MET A 206 -4.10 -1.46 -8.00
C MET A 206 -3.26 -2.38 -8.89
N ARG A 207 -2.26 -1.84 -9.57
CA ARG A 207 -1.34 -2.60 -10.43
C ARG A 207 -0.04 -2.95 -9.72
N GLY A 208 0.31 -2.22 -8.67
CA GLY A 208 1.57 -2.34 -7.95
C GLY A 208 1.53 -3.34 -6.81
N TYR A 209 0.47 -3.36 -6.03
CA TYR A 209 0.33 -4.16 -4.83
C TYR A 209 -0.87 -5.10 -4.91
N TYR A 210 -0.70 -6.36 -4.48
CA TYR A 210 -1.78 -7.35 -4.47
C TYR A 210 -2.03 -7.84 -3.06
N ILE A 211 -3.29 -7.75 -2.64
CA ILE A 211 -3.80 -8.34 -1.40
C ILE A 211 -4.49 -9.65 -1.77
N VAL A 212 -4.11 -10.72 -1.10
CA VAL A 212 -4.65 -12.06 -1.31
C VAL A 212 -5.36 -12.50 -0.04
N ARG A 213 -6.66 -12.67 -0.10
CA ARG A 213 -7.46 -13.22 0.99
C ARG A 213 -7.77 -14.69 0.71
N ARG A 214 -7.60 -15.55 1.72
CA ARG A 214 -7.97 -16.97 1.67
C ARG A 214 -9.14 -17.23 2.61
N ILE A 215 -10.27 -17.67 2.04
CA ILE A 215 -11.46 -18.12 2.77
C ILE A 215 -12.00 -17.02 3.70
N GLY A 216 -12.19 -15.86 3.47
CA GLY A 216 -12.85 -14.83 4.29
C GLY A 216 -12.68 -14.95 5.81
N ARG A 217 -13.31 -14.04 6.53
CA ARG A 217 -13.35 -14.03 8.00
C ARG A 217 -14.26 -15.14 8.52
N ARG A 218 -13.82 -15.84 9.58
CA ARG A 218 -14.58 -16.89 10.25
C ARG A 218 -14.69 -16.53 11.73
N LEU A 219 -15.92 -16.47 12.24
CA LEU A 219 -16.23 -16.30 13.66
C LEU A 219 -16.71 -17.65 14.23
N LEU A 220 -16.11 -18.07 15.34
CA LEU A 220 -16.52 -19.20 16.14
C LEU A 220 -16.89 -18.73 17.54
N ARG A 221 -18.17 -18.87 17.90
CA ARG A 221 -18.64 -18.65 19.27
C ARG A 221 -18.40 -19.93 20.08
N ASP A 222 -17.60 -19.84 21.13
CA ASP A 222 -17.27 -20.97 22.00
C ASP A 222 -17.66 -20.69 23.48
N PRO A 223 -18.81 -21.21 23.94
CA PRO A 223 -19.25 -21.09 25.32
C PRO A 223 -18.71 -22.19 26.24
N PHE A 224 -17.89 -23.13 25.74
CA PHE A 224 -17.53 -24.35 26.46
C PHE A 224 -16.14 -24.31 27.09
N THR A 225 -15.17 -23.69 26.40
CA THR A 225 -13.75 -23.76 26.77
C THR A 225 -13.40 -22.97 28.02
N SER A 226 -14.01 -21.80 28.26
CA SER A 226 -13.58 -20.85 29.31
C SER A 226 -14.73 -20.39 30.20
N LYS A 227 -15.52 -21.31 30.79
CA LYS A 227 -16.64 -20.93 31.68
C LYS A 227 -16.17 -20.02 32.86
N PRO A 228 -16.90 -18.94 33.21
CA PRO A 228 -18.23 -18.52 32.73
C PRO A 228 -18.22 -17.61 31.51
N TYR A 229 -17.15 -17.57 30.73
CA TYR A 229 -16.98 -16.72 29.57
C TYR A 229 -17.38 -17.44 28.29
N VAL A 230 -17.91 -16.68 27.31
CA VAL A 230 -18.09 -17.06 25.92
C VAL A 230 -16.95 -16.42 25.12
N ASN A 231 -16.20 -17.23 24.41
CA ASN A 231 -15.12 -16.76 23.54
C ASN A 231 -15.65 -16.54 22.10
N PHE A 232 -15.18 -15.47 21.47
CA PHE A 232 -15.49 -15.14 20.07
C PHE A 232 -14.21 -15.28 19.25
N TYR A 233 -13.85 -16.53 18.92
CA TYR A 233 -12.64 -16.80 18.17
C TYR A 233 -12.84 -16.49 16.70
N THR A 234 -12.18 -15.43 16.24
CA THR A 234 -12.25 -14.98 14.85
C THR A 234 -10.91 -15.13 14.18
N THR A 235 -10.90 -15.65 12.96
CA THR A 235 -9.70 -15.79 12.14
C THR A 235 -9.91 -15.26 10.74
N GLU A 236 -8.87 -14.65 10.19
CA GLU A 236 -8.79 -14.26 8.78
C GLU A 236 -7.40 -14.62 8.24
N ARG A 237 -7.34 -15.10 6.99
CA ARG A 237 -6.08 -15.40 6.33
C ARG A 237 -5.84 -14.46 5.18
N VAL A 238 -4.80 -13.65 5.32
CA VAL A 238 -4.49 -12.59 4.37
C VAL A 238 -2.99 -12.56 4.10
N GLY A 239 -2.63 -12.23 2.85
CA GLY A 239 -1.26 -11.97 2.43
C GLY A 239 -1.23 -10.77 1.49
N GLY A 240 -0.09 -10.15 1.36
CA GLY A 240 0.10 -9.03 0.45
C GLY A 240 1.56 -8.88 0.05
N ASP A 241 1.78 -8.46 -1.18
CA ASP A 241 3.12 -8.13 -1.66
C ASP A 241 3.08 -7.18 -2.87
N VAL A 242 4.20 -6.49 -3.09
CA VAL A 242 4.43 -5.68 -4.28
C VAL A 242 4.69 -6.60 -5.46
N VAL A 243 3.78 -6.58 -6.44
CA VAL A 243 3.87 -7.39 -7.66
C VAL A 243 4.56 -6.65 -8.78
N ASN A 244 4.30 -5.33 -8.90
CA ASN A 244 4.96 -4.50 -9.89
C ASN A 244 5.56 -3.25 -9.25
N SER A 245 6.85 -3.30 -9.00
CA SER A 245 7.59 -2.21 -8.35
C SER A 245 7.72 -0.94 -9.21
N GLU A 246 7.49 -1.00 -10.53
CA GLU A 246 7.50 0.20 -11.39
C GLU A 246 6.29 1.10 -11.19
N CYS A 247 5.20 0.55 -10.62
CA CYS A 247 3.94 1.27 -10.43
C CYS A 247 3.93 2.18 -9.19
N ILE A 248 4.87 2.00 -8.26
CA ILE A 248 4.91 2.71 -6.98
C ILE A 248 6.26 3.41 -6.84
N LYS A 249 6.22 4.66 -6.41
CA LYS A 249 7.37 5.52 -6.15
C LYS A 249 7.26 6.12 -4.76
N LEU A 250 8.37 6.34 -4.11
CA LEU A 250 8.48 6.83 -2.74
C LEU A 250 9.25 8.15 -2.71
N LEU A 251 8.83 9.09 -1.90
CA LEU A 251 9.60 10.29 -1.60
C LEU A 251 10.40 10.03 -0.33
N LYS A 252 11.71 10.11 -0.42
CA LYS A 252 12.62 10.01 0.73
C LYS A 252 12.97 11.40 1.20
N VAL A 253 12.78 11.67 2.48
CA VAL A 253 13.24 12.93 3.06
C VAL A 253 14.76 12.88 3.25
N LYS A 254 15.45 13.87 2.69
CA LYS A 254 16.90 13.97 2.74
C LYS A 254 17.41 14.17 4.16
N ALA A 255 18.55 13.52 4.46
CA ALA A 255 19.29 13.66 5.71
C ALA A 255 20.12 14.94 5.76
#